data_42b3bdb494744f205a452d68921baec9
#
_entry.id   42b3bdb494744f205a452d68921baec9
#
_cell.length_a   1.000
_cell.length_b   1.000
_cell.length_c   1.000
_cell.angle_alpha   90.00
_cell.angle_beta   90.00
_cell.angle_gamma   90.00
#
_symmetry.space_group_name_H-M   'P 1'
#
loop_
_entity.id
_entity.type
_entity.pdbx_description
1 polymer ?
#
loop_
_entity_poly.entity_id
_entity_poly.type
_entity_poly.pdbx_seq_one_letter_code
_entity_poly.pdbx_strand_id
1 'polypeptide(L)'
;MGARCLLDLECAVTKSVPFSLLELASVREGDTVGETLANSVAYARHAESLGFQRFWLAEHHNMQGISSAATSVLIGHIAGATESIRVGSGGVMLPNHPPLVIAEQFGTLESLYPDRIDLGLG
;
A
#
# COMPACT_ATOMS: atom_id res chain seq x y z
N MET A 1 43.66 -38.19 -15.89
CA MET A 1 42.24 -38.51 -15.94
C MET A 1 41.51 -37.61 -14.93
N GLY A 2 40.92 -36.51 -15.41
CA GLY A 2 40.29 -35.52 -14.58
C GLY A 2 38.81 -35.85 -14.38
N ALA A 3 38.39 -35.90 -13.13
CA ALA A 3 37.00 -35.93 -12.76
C ALA A 3 36.45 -34.51 -12.84
N ARG A 4 35.65 -34.21 -13.86
CA ARG A 4 34.81 -33.00 -13.90
C ARG A 4 33.69 -33.18 -12.91
N CYS A 5 33.67 -32.34 -11.89
CA CYS A 5 32.57 -32.23 -10.94
C CYS A 5 31.41 -31.55 -11.68
N LEU A 6 30.36 -32.34 -11.95
CA LEU A 6 29.07 -31.88 -12.45
C LEU A 6 28.27 -31.29 -11.29
N LEU A 7 28.40 -30.01 -10.99
CA LEU A 7 27.50 -29.26 -10.11
C LEU A 7 27.23 -27.87 -10.71
N ASP A 8 26.80 -27.85 -11.99
CA ASP A 8 26.04 -26.72 -12.53
C ASP A 8 24.56 -26.95 -12.23
N LEU A 9 24.18 -26.89 -10.95
CA LEU A 9 22.81 -26.61 -10.58
C LEU A 9 22.60 -25.14 -10.84
N GLU A 10 22.19 -24.81 -12.08
CA GLU A 10 21.54 -23.54 -12.34
C GLU A 10 20.37 -23.43 -11.37
N CYS A 11 20.57 -22.61 -10.35
CA CYS A 11 19.49 -22.18 -9.46
C CYS A 11 18.51 -21.42 -10.36
N ALA A 12 17.49 -22.13 -10.87
CA ALA A 12 16.39 -21.51 -11.57
C ALA A 12 15.82 -20.46 -10.59
N VAL A 13 16.11 -19.21 -10.89
CA VAL A 13 15.50 -18.09 -10.18
C VAL A 13 14.01 -18.22 -10.41
N THR A 14 13.32 -18.87 -9.48
CA THR A 14 11.86 -18.90 -9.47
C THR A 14 11.43 -17.45 -9.36
N LYS A 15 10.83 -16.91 -10.42
CA LYS A 15 10.22 -15.58 -10.37
C LYS A 15 9.21 -15.62 -9.25
N SER A 16 9.52 -14.97 -8.13
CA SER A 16 8.57 -14.83 -7.05
C SER A 16 7.39 -13.99 -7.54
N VAL A 17 6.18 -14.46 -7.27
CA VAL A 17 4.98 -13.68 -7.56
C VAL A 17 4.97 -12.48 -6.60
N PRO A 18 4.86 -11.23 -7.11
CA PRO A 18 4.80 -10.08 -6.23
C PRO A 18 3.47 -10.04 -5.48
N PHE A 19 3.54 -9.83 -4.17
CA PHE A 19 2.36 -9.70 -3.31
C PHE A 19 2.03 -8.25 -3.02
N SER A 20 0.74 -7.99 -2.87
CA SER A 20 0.19 -6.70 -2.40
C SER A 20 -0.76 -6.94 -1.24
N LEU A 21 -0.93 -5.93 -0.39
CA LEU A 21 -1.86 -5.93 0.73
C LEU A 21 -2.99 -4.95 0.47
N LEU A 22 -4.19 -5.25 0.96
CA LEU A 22 -5.30 -4.31 1.05
C LEU A 22 -5.60 -4.06 2.53
N GLU A 23 -5.57 -2.78 2.92
CA GLU A 23 -5.83 -2.31 4.27
C GLU A 23 -7.13 -1.50 4.29
N LEU A 24 -8.00 -1.81 5.23
CA LEU A 24 -9.26 -1.12 5.47
C LEU A 24 -9.18 -0.13 6.64
N ALA A 25 -8.10 -0.15 7.39
CA ALA A 25 -7.95 0.57 8.66
C ALA A 25 -9.13 0.27 9.62
N SER A 26 -9.35 -1.03 9.86
CA SER A 26 -10.46 -1.51 10.68
C SER A 26 -10.25 -1.17 12.15
N VAL A 27 -11.21 -0.47 12.74
CA VAL A 27 -11.22 -0.11 14.18
C VAL A 27 -11.64 -1.33 14.98
N ARG A 28 -10.73 -1.87 15.79
CA ARG A 28 -11.02 -3.01 16.67
C ARG A 28 -11.81 -2.53 17.89
N GLU A 29 -12.51 -3.47 18.52
CA GLU A 29 -13.17 -3.20 19.79
C GLU A 29 -12.16 -2.72 20.83
N GLY A 30 -12.42 -1.54 21.42
CA GLY A 30 -11.53 -0.89 22.38
C GLY A 30 -10.47 0.04 21.81
N ASP A 31 -10.21 -0.01 20.49
CA ASP A 31 -9.25 0.89 19.84
C ASP A 31 -9.91 2.25 19.50
N THR A 32 -9.11 3.28 19.52
CA THR A 32 -9.45 4.58 18.93
C THR A 32 -9.09 4.60 17.44
N VAL A 33 -9.69 5.53 16.68
CA VAL A 33 -9.30 5.79 15.28
C VAL A 33 -7.81 6.14 15.16
N GLY A 34 -7.28 6.94 16.10
CA GLY A 34 -5.86 7.31 16.11
C GLY A 34 -4.93 6.10 16.26
N GLU A 35 -5.24 5.18 17.16
CA GLU A 35 -4.49 3.93 17.34
C GLU A 35 -4.58 3.04 16.09
N THR A 36 -5.77 2.94 15.50
CA THR A 36 -5.96 2.19 14.24
C THR A 36 -5.09 2.75 13.12
N LEU A 37 -5.03 4.07 12.94
CA LEU A 37 -4.20 4.70 11.91
C LEU A 37 -2.69 4.52 12.19
N ALA A 38 -2.27 4.58 13.45
CA ALA A 38 -0.90 4.26 13.85
C ALA A 38 -0.55 2.79 13.57
N ASN A 39 -1.49 1.87 13.82
CA ASN A 39 -1.34 0.45 13.50
C ASN A 39 -1.22 0.22 11.98
N SER A 40 -1.97 0.95 11.15
CA SER A 40 -1.86 0.87 9.68
C SER A 40 -0.47 1.28 9.19
N VAL A 41 0.15 2.31 9.81
CA VAL A 41 1.55 2.68 9.52
C VAL A 41 2.52 1.56 9.91
N ALA A 42 2.37 0.99 11.11
CA ALA A 42 3.21 -0.11 11.56
C ALA A 42 3.07 -1.34 10.64
N TYR A 43 1.85 -1.61 10.19
CA TYR A 43 1.54 -2.69 9.25
C TYR A 43 2.19 -2.47 7.88
N ALA A 44 2.13 -1.24 7.34
CA ALA A 44 2.77 -0.90 6.08
C ALA A 44 4.31 -1.07 6.14
N ARG A 45 4.95 -0.62 7.23
CA ARG A 45 6.39 -0.83 7.48
C ARG A 45 6.75 -2.30 7.57
N HIS A 46 5.91 -3.09 8.24
CA HIS A 46 6.13 -4.53 8.35
C HIS A 46 5.99 -5.21 6.98
N ALA A 47 4.97 -4.86 6.20
CA ALA A 47 4.79 -5.35 4.84
C ALA A 47 5.99 -5.00 3.94
N GLU A 48 6.49 -3.78 4.05
CA GLU A 48 7.70 -3.32 3.35
C GLU A 48 8.92 -4.19 3.72
N SER A 49 9.14 -4.45 5.01
CA SER A 49 10.25 -5.28 5.49
C SER A 49 10.18 -6.74 5.01
N LEU A 50 8.99 -7.21 4.66
CA LEU A 50 8.75 -8.55 4.10
C LEU A 50 8.81 -8.58 2.57
N GLY A 51 9.05 -7.45 1.90
CA GLY A 51 9.16 -7.35 0.46
C GLY A 51 7.82 -7.33 -0.28
N PHE A 52 6.73 -6.97 0.37
CA PHE A 52 5.48 -6.69 -0.33
C PHE A 52 5.64 -5.52 -1.27
N GLN A 53 5.06 -5.61 -2.46
CA GLN A 53 5.25 -4.61 -3.50
C GLN A 53 4.35 -3.40 -3.32
N ARG A 54 3.11 -3.61 -2.86
CA ARG A 54 2.09 -2.57 -2.73
C ARG A 54 1.30 -2.69 -1.45
N PHE A 55 0.93 -1.53 -0.93
CA PHE A 55 -0.01 -1.36 0.16
C PHE A 55 -1.20 -0.55 -0.33
N TRP A 56 -2.34 -1.20 -0.53
CA TRP A 56 -3.57 -0.61 -0.98
C TRP A 56 -4.42 -0.15 0.19
N LEU A 57 -4.99 1.04 0.10
CA LEU A 57 -5.95 1.56 1.05
C LEU A 57 -7.34 1.59 0.44
N ALA A 58 -8.31 0.98 1.10
CA ALA A 58 -9.70 1.04 0.69
C ALA A 58 -10.30 2.43 0.97
N GLU A 59 -11.38 2.78 0.26
CA GLU A 59 -12.21 3.95 0.58
C GLU A 59 -13.58 3.49 1.04
N HIS A 60 -13.92 3.81 2.30
CA HIS A 60 -15.23 3.51 2.87
C HIS A 60 -15.75 4.71 3.65
N HIS A 61 -17.02 5.03 3.46
CA HIS A 61 -17.66 6.19 4.06
C HIS A 61 -18.74 5.80 5.05
N ASN A 62 -18.91 6.62 6.11
CA ASN A 62 -19.96 6.49 7.12
C ASN A 62 -20.02 5.11 7.79
N MET A 63 -18.85 4.48 8.03
CA MET A 63 -18.72 3.19 8.71
C MET A 63 -17.93 3.37 10.00
N GLN A 64 -18.55 3.09 11.15
CA GLN A 64 -17.91 3.25 12.46
C GLN A 64 -16.70 2.34 12.68
N GLY A 65 -16.69 1.19 12.05
CA GLY A 65 -15.63 0.20 12.17
C GLY A 65 -14.47 0.35 11.15
N ILE A 66 -14.45 1.41 10.34
CA ILE A 66 -13.43 1.61 9.31
C ILE A 66 -12.97 3.07 9.29
N SER A 67 -11.66 3.31 9.30
CA SER A 67 -11.06 4.65 9.36
C SER A 67 -10.52 5.16 8.02
N SER A 68 -10.70 4.41 6.93
CA SER A 68 -10.12 4.73 5.61
C SER A 68 -11.00 5.61 4.73
N ALA A 69 -11.76 6.56 5.32
CA ALA A 69 -12.66 7.43 4.55
C ALA A 69 -11.91 8.49 3.72
N ALA A 70 -10.82 9.04 4.26
CA ALA A 70 -9.98 10.04 3.58
C ALA A 70 -8.75 9.38 2.96
N THR A 71 -8.95 8.57 1.93
CA THR A 71 -7.95 7.64 1.39
C THR A 71 -6.69 8.36 0.92
N SER A 72 -6.78 9.47 0.18
CA SER A 72 -5.61 10.22 -0.29
C SER A 72 -4.78 10.81 0.86
N VAL A 73 -5.41 11.21 1.97
CA VAL A 73 -4.71 11.69 3.17
C VAL A 73 -3.92 10.56 3.82
N LEU A 74 -4.53 9.37 3.93
CA LEU A 74 -3.86 8.19 4.49
C LEU A 74 -2.72 7.70 3.60
N ILE A 75 -2.88 7.73 2.28
CA ILE A 75 -1.82 7.40 1.34
C ILE A 75 -0.60 8.28 1.60
N GLY A 76 -0.78 9.61 1.71
CA GLY A 76 0.31 10.53 2.00
C GLY A 76 0.97 10.26 3.36
N HIS A 77 0.17 9.95 4.39
CA HIS A 77 0.68 9.63 5.72
C HIS A 77 1.52 8.34 5.73
N ILE A 78 1.05 7.28 5.08
CA ILE A 78 1.75 5.99 5.00
C ILE A 78 2.98 6.08 4.08
N ALA A 79 2.87 6.75 2.94
CA ALA A 79 4.00 6.94 2.04
C ALA A 79 5.14 7.72 2.70
N GLY A 80 4.81 8.74 3.54
CA GLY A 80 5.79 9.47 4.33
C GLY A 80 6.41 8.68 5.48
N ALA A 81 5.80 7.58 5.88
CA ALA A 81 6.26 6.72 6.98
C ALA A 81 6.99 5.45 6.50
N THR A 82 7.06 5.22 5.20
CA THR A 82 7.70 4.07 4.53
C THR A 82 8.71 4.57 3.50
N GLU A 83 9.60 3.70 2.99
CA GLU A 83 10.70 4.11 2.12
C GLU A 83 10.55 3.66 0.67
N SER A 84 10.09 2.43 0.43
CA SER A 84 10.14 1.78 -0.88
C SER A 84 8.82 1.17 -1.35
N ILE A 85 7.96 0.72 -0.41
CA ILE A 85 6.68 0.10 -0.76
C ILE A 85 5.79 1.11 -1.50
N ARG A 86 5.16 0.67 -2.59
CA ARG A 86 4.18 1.51 -3.29
C ARG A 86 2.90 1.59 -2.46
N VAL A 87 2.29 2.77 -2.43
CA VAL A 87 1.06 3.01 -1.68
C VAL A 87 -0.01 3.54 -2.62
N GLY A 88 -1.19 3.01 -2.55
CA GLY A 88 -2.25 3.40 -3.47
C GLY A 88 -3.66 3.21 -2.94
N SER A 89 -4.63 3.68 -3.72
CA SER A 89 -6.04 3.49 -3.44
C SER A 89 -6.55 2.20 -4.07
N GLY A 90 -7.24 1.38 -3.29
CA GLY A 90 -7.83 0.16 -3.77
C GLY A 90 -9.34 0.06 -3.47
N GLY A 91 -10.15 0.98 -4.08
CA GLY A 91 -9.96 2.12 -4.99
C GLY A 91 -10.68 3.37 -4.53
N VAL A 92 -10.36 4.49 -5.15
CA VAL A 92 -11.13 5.72 -4.95
C VAL A 92 -12.54 5.53 -5.50
N MET A 93 -13.54 5.85 -4.70
CA MET A 93 -14.95 5.85 -5.11
C MET A 93 -15.24 7.11 -5.94
N LEU A 94 -14.80 7.11 -7.18
CA LEU A 94 -14.84 8.29 -8.06
C LEU A 94 -16.21 8.98 -8.15
N PRO A 95 -17.36 8.28 -8.09
CA PRO A 95 -18.68 8.94 -8.05
C PRO A 95 -18.88 9.91 -6.87
N ASN A 96 -18.08 9.78 -5.80
CA ASN A 96 -18.14 10.65 -4.62
C ASN A 96 -17.25 11.88 -4.74
N HIS A 97 -16.45 12.00 -5.79
CA HIS A 97 -15.43 13.03 -5.94
C HIS A 97 -15.50 13.74 -7.29
N PRO A 98 -15.26 15.06 -7.34
CA PRO A 98 -14.92 15.71 -8.59
C PRO A 98 -13.61 15.12 -9.16
N PRO A 99 -13.60 14.62 -10.40
CA PRO A 99 -12.40 13.94 -10.96
C PRO A 99 -11.13 14.81 -10.95
N LEU A 100 -11.28 16.12 -11.15
CA LEU A 100 -10.17 17.07 -11.07
C LEU A 100 -9.51 17.06 -9.69
N VAL A 101 -10.30 17.02 -8.62
CA VAL A 101 -9.78 17.01 -7.24
C VAL A 101 -8.95 15.75 -6.99
N ILE A 102 -9.41 14.59 -7.47
CA ILE A 102 -8.65 13.34 -7.35
C ILE A 102 -7.35 13.42 -8.16
N ALA A 103 -7.40 13.94 -9.38
CA ALA A 103 -6.20 14.10 -10.20
C ALA A 103 -5.17 15.01 -9.51
N GLU A 104 -5.61 16.12 -8.91
CA GLU A 104 -4.74 17.04 -8.18
C GLU A 104 -4.16 16.42 -6.91
N GLN A 105 -4.96 15.68 -6.13
CA GLN A 105 -4.50 14.99 -4.93
C GLN A 105 -3.43 13.94 -5.26
N PHE A 106 -3.68 13.09 -6.24
CA PHE A 106 -2.73 12.04 -6.62
C PHE A 106 -1.50 12.60 -7.36
N GLY A 107 -1.66 13.66 -8.15
CA GLY A 107 -0.53 14.39 -8.74
C GLY A 107 0.37 15.04 -7.68
N THR A 108 -0.24 15.55 -6.60
CA THR A 108 0.51 16.08 -5.44
C THR A 108 1.24 14.96 -4.70
N LEU A 109 0.56 13.85 -4.44
CA LEU A 109 1.17 12.68 -3.79
C LEU A 109 2.35 12.12 -4.59
N GLU A 110 2.20 11.98 -5.92
CA GLU A 110 3.28 11.52 -6.80
C GLU A 110 4.47 12.51 -6.80
N SER A 111 4.21 13.82 -6.72
CA SER A 111 5.26 14.83 -6.62
C SER A 111 6.03 14.77 -5.28
N LEU A 112 5.35 14.39 -4.19
CA LEU A 112 5.94 14.21 -2.87
C LEU A 112 6.69 12.88 -2.72
N TYR A 113 6.19 11.83 -3.37
CA TYR A 113 6.69 10.45 -3.28
C TYR A 113 6.85 9.83 -4.67
N PRO A 114 7.82 10.30 -5.47
CA PRO A 114 7.99 9.87 -6.86
C PRO A 114 8.08 8.35 -7.02
N ASP A 115 7.42 7.82 -8.05
CA ASP A 115 7.40 6.39 -8.40
C ASP A 115 6.81 5.45 -7.34
N ARG A 116 6.07 6.02 -6.34
CA ARG A 116 5.53 5.23 -5.23
C ARG A 116 4.01 5.25 -5.11
N ILE A 117 3.32 6.04 -5.90
CA ILE A 117 1.87 6.25 -5.75
C ILE A 117 1.11 5.51 -6.85
N ASP A 118 0.05 4.83 -6.45
CA ASP A 118 -0.86 4.14 -7.37
C ASP A 118 -2.30 4.65 -7.19
N LEU A 119 -2.94 5.07 -8.28
CA LEU A 119 -4.34 5.44 -8.31
C LEU A 119 -5.18 4.27 -8.83
N GLY A 120 -5.87 3.58 -7.94
CA GLY A 120 -6.93 2.65 -8.29
C GLY A 120 -8.30 3.33 -8.18
N LEU A 121 -9.17 3.07 -9.12
CA LEU A 121 -10.53 3.59 -9.16
C LEU A 121 -11.53 2.48 -8.89
N GLY A 122 -12.61 2.79 -8.18
CA GLY A 122 -13.72 1.90 -7.85
C GLY A 122 -15.05 2.43 -8.32
#